data_4962393f8efb7781919720598bed019d
#
_entry.id   4962393f8efb7781919720598bed019d
#
_cell.length_a   1.000
_cell.length_b   1.000
_cell.length_c   1.000
_cell.angle_alpha   90.00
_cell.angle_beta   90.00
_cell.angle_gamma   90.00
#
_symmetry.space_group_name_H-M   'P 1'
#
loop_
_entity.id
_entity.type
_entity.pdbx_description
1 polymer ?
#
loop_
_entity_poly.entity_id
_entity_poly.type
_entity_poly.pdbx_seq_one_letter_code
_entity_poly.pdbx_strand_id
1 'polypeptide(L)'
;MTPDLPIQEAIPALIDALQTRGRAVLQAPPGAGKTTVVPLEMLRAGLTEGRILMLEPRRLAARAAAERMAQSLGEKPGETVGYRVRGEARVGPKTRIEVVTEGILTRMIQTDPELRGVGAVIFDEFHE
;
A
#
# COMPACT_ATOMS: atom_id res chain seq x y z
N MET A 1 10.09 -11.42 17.13
CA MET A 1 10.18 -11.03 15.75
C MET A 1 11.48 -10.30 15.46
N THR A 2 12.05 -10.55 14.34
CA THR A 2 13.33 -9.96 13.98
C THR A 2 13.10 -8.78 13.05
N PRO A 3 13.26 -7.54 13.53
CA PRO A 3 13.01 -6.40 12.69
C PRO A 3 14.01 -6.23 11.56
N ASP A 4 15.05 -7.04 11.56
CA ASP A 4 16.13 -6.89 10.60
C ASP A 4 16.02 -7.83 9.41
N LEU A 5 14.90 -8.54 9.26
CA LEU A 5 14.72 -9.39 8.10
C LEU A 5 14.72 -8.56 6.83
N PRO A 6 15.49 -8.96 5.83
CA PRO A 6 15.41 -8.27 4.55
C PRO A 6 13.99 -8.32 4.01
N ILE A 7 13.59 -7.27 3.31
CA ILE A 7 12.25 -7.21 2.78
C ILE A 7 11.94 -8.38 1.84
N GLN A 8 12.93 -8.82 1.08
CA GLN A 8 12.71 -9.94 0.16
C GLN A 8 12.35 -11.22 0.91
N GLU A 9 12.86 -11.38 2.13
CA GLU A 9 12.53 -12.56 2.91
C GLU A 9 11.20 -12.40 3.64
N ALA A 10 10.82 -11.16 3.92
CA ALA A 10 9.57 -10.89 4.63
C ALA A 10 8.36 -10.92 3.71
N ILE A 11 8.53 -10.60 2.44
CA ILE A 11 7.40 -10.50 1.53
C ILE A 11 6.61 -11.80 1.39
N PRO A 12 7.23 -12.97 1.19
CA PRO A 12 6.43 -14.19 1.08
C PRO A 12 5.61 -14.45 2.33
N ALA A 13 6.17 -14.20 3.50
CA ALA A 13 5.42 -14.41 4.74
C ALA A 13 4.27 -13.43 4.86
N LEU A 14 4.48 -12.19 4.44
CA LEU A 14 3.42 -11.20 4.47
C LEU A 14 2.29 -11.57 3.51
N ILE A 15 2.65 -12.00 2.30
CA ILE A 15 1.65 -12.39 1.31
C ILE A 15 0.82 -13.56 1.85
N ASP A 16 1.50 -14.56 2.40
CA ASP A 16 0.80 -15.73 2.93
C ASP A 16 -0.15 -15.33 4.05
N ALA A 17 0.32 -14.49 4.97
CA ALA A 17 -0.50 -14.05 6.09
C ALA A 17 -1.72 -13.28 5.62
N LEU A 18 -1.55 -12.42 4.63
CA LEU A 18 -2.65 -11.61 4.13
C LEU A 18 -3.67 -12.45 3.38
N GLN A 19 -3.19 -13.40 2.57
CA GLN A 19 -4.11 -14.26 1.82
C GLN A 19 -4.88 -15.18 2.74
N THR A 20 -4.25 -15.62 3.82
CA THR A 20 -4.93 -16.47 4.79
C THR A 20 -6.12 -15.75 5.41
N ARG A 21 -6.05 -14.43 5.47
CA ARG A 21 -7.14 -13.63 6.04
C ARG A 21 -8.15 -13.16 4.98
N GLY A 22 -8.05 -13.69 3.76
CA GLY A 22 -9.01 -13.35 2.72
C GLY A 22 -8.77 -12.01 2.07
N ARG A 23 -7.59 -11.45 2.21
CA ARG A 23 -7.26 -10.19 1.55
C ARG A 23 -6.69 -10.44 0.16
N ALA A 24 -7.00 -9.55 -0.76
CA ALA A 24 -6.41 -9.60 -2.09
C ALA A 24 -4.98 -9.10 -2.02
N VAL A 25 -4.06 -9.84 -2.61
CA VAL A 25 -2.66 -9.47 -2.66
C VAL A 25 -2.22 -9.47 -4.11
N LEU A 26 -1.68 -8.36 -4.55
CA LEU A 26 -1.25 -8.20 -5.93
C LEU A 26 0.18 -7.71 -5.97
N GLN A 27 0.92 -8.19 -6.95
CA GLN A 27 2.25 -7.70 -7.19
C GLN A 27 2.25 -6.95 -8.52
N ALA A 28 2.49 -5.65 -8.46
CA ALA A 28 2.49 -4.84 -9.67
C ALA A 28 3.76 -5.12 -10.45
N PRO A 29 3.63 -5.34 -11.76
CA PRO A 29 4.83 -5.55 -12.57
C PRO A 29 5.62 -4.26 -12.67
N PRO A 30 6.94 -4.36 -12.88
CA PRO A 30 7.74 -3.17 -13.08
C PRO A 30 7.32 -2.46 -14.36
N GLY A 31 7.35 -1.15 -14.32
CA GLY A 31 6.98 -0.39 -15.49
C GLY A 31 6.46 0.97 -15.09
N ALA A 32 6.88 1.98 -15.82
CA ALA A 32 6.49 3.34 -15.53
C ALA A 32 4.98 3.50 -15.64
N GLY A 33 4.38 4.13 -14.66
CA GLY A 33 2.97 4.47 -14.68
C GLY A 33 2.03 3.39 -14.20
N LYS A 34 2.46 2.15 -14.20
CA LYS A 34 1.55 1.07 -13.79
C LYS A 34 1.31 1.07 -12.30
N THR A 35 2.30 1.50 -11.54
CA THR A 35 2.16 1.56 -10.09
C THR A 35 1.04 2.48 -9.64
N THR A 36 0.78 3.54 -10.39
CA THR A 36 -0.25 4.49 -10.00
C THR A 36 -1.59 4.18 -10.66
N VAL A 37 -1.58 3.37 -11.73
CA VAL A 37 -2.82 3.05 -12.44
C VAL A 37 -3.59 1.94 -11.74
N VAL A 38 -2.89 0.90 -11.30
CA VAL A 38 -3.55 -0.28 -10.75
C VAL A 38 -4.41 0.05 -9.54
N PRO A 39 -3.92 0.79 -8.53
CA PRO A 39 -4.79 1.07 -7.38
C PRO A 39 -6.02 1.88 -7.77
N LEU A 40 -5.86 2.84 -8.67
CA LEU A 40 -6.98 3.67 -9.08
C LEU A 40 -8.03 2.85 -9.84
N GLU A 41 -7.58 1.91 -10.68
CA GLU A 41 -8.52 1.05 -11.39
C GLU A 41 -9.25 0.12 -10.45
N MET A 42 -8.56 -0.40 -9.46
CA MET A 42 -9.20 -1.25 -8.46
C MET A 42 -10.27 -0.49 -7.70
N LEU A 43 -9.97 0.75 -7.35
CA LEU A 43 -10.93 1.58 -6.64
C LEU A 43 -12.13 1.89 -7.52
N ARG A 44 -11.89 2.24 -8.78
CA ARG A 44 -12.97 2.56 -9.71
C ARG A 44 -13.87 1.37 -9.96
N ALA A 45 -13.27 0.20 -10.06
CA ALA A 45 -14.03 -1.03 -10.33
C ALA A 45 -14.77 -1.54 -9.11
N GLY A 46 -14.48 -1.00 -7.94
CA GLY A 46 -15.14 -1.46 -6.72
C GLY A 46 -14.76 -2.88 -6.35
N LEU A 47 -13.52 -3.27 -6.62
CA LEU A 47 -13.08 -4.63 -6.39
C LEU A 47 -12.97 -4.99 -4.91
N THR A 48 -12.88 -4.00 -4.05
CA THR A 48 -12.82 -4.25 -2.63
C THR A 48 -13.53 -3.13 -1.90
N GLU A 49 -14.13 -3.47 -0.76
CA GLU A 49 -14.80 -2.48 0.06
C GLU A 49 -13.87 -1.81 1.05
N GLY A 50 -12.73 -2.43 1.31
CA GLY A 50 -11.79 -1.87 2.25
C GLY A 50 -10.78 -0.97 1.58
N ARG A 51 -9.86 -0.48 2.40
CA ARG A 51 -8.78 0.34 1.87
C ARG A 51 -7.82 -0.51 1.06
N ILE A 52 -7.16 0.15 0.13
CA ILE A 52 -6.14 -0.46 -0.70
C ILE A 52 -4.80 0.07 -0.20
N LEU A 53 -3.94 -0.83 0.25
CA LEU A 53 -2.59 -0.45 0.64
C LEU A 53 -1.65 -0.75 -0.51
N MET A 54 -0.77 0.22 -0.82
CA MET A 54 0.26 0.00 -1.81
C MET A 54 1.61 0.14 -1.14
N LEU A 55 2.41 -0.91 -1.22
CA LEU A 55 3.71 -0.93 -0.59
C LEU A 55 4.77 -0.41 -1.54
N GLU A 56 5.46 0.64 -1.12
CA GLU A 56 6.60 1.19 -1.83
C GLU A 56 7.82 1.06 -0.95
N PRO A 57 8.95 0.63 -1.51
CA PRO A 57 10.12 0.43 -0.66
C PRO A 57 10.78 1.72 -0.20
N ARG A 58 10.58 2.81 -0.91
CA ARG A 58 11.27 4.05 -0.60
C ARG A 58 10.31 5.15 -0.22
N ARG A 59 10.74 5.92 0.78
CA ARG A 59 9.92 6.98 1.32
C ARG A 59 9.52 8.02 0.28
N LEU A 60 10.48 8.49 -0.51
CA LEU A 60 10.17 9.51 -1.51
C LEU A 60 9.32 8.97 -2.63
N ALA A 61 9.53 7.71 -3.01
CA ALA A 61 8.71 7.09 -4.05
C ALA A 61 7.28 6.90 -3.57
N ALA A 62 7.11 6.55 -2.30
CA ALA A 62 5.76 6.40 -1.74
C ALA A 62 5.01 7.72 -1.80
N ARG A 63 5.66 8.80 -1.38
CA ARG A 63 5.06 10.11 -1.40
C ARG A 63 4.72 10.53 -2.83
N ALA A 64 5.66 10.33 -3.75
CA ALA A 64 5.45 10.73 -5.14
C ALA A 64 4.30 9.96 -5.78
N ALA A 65 4.19 8.66 -5.48
CA ALA A 65 3.11 7.85 -6.01
C ALA A 65 1.77 8.37 -5.52
N ALA A 66 1.67 8.66 -4.23
CA ALA A 66 0.43 9.18 -3.67
C ALA A 66 0.08 10.52 -4.29
N GLU A 67 1.07 11.38 -4.48
CA GLU A 67 0.81 12.68 -5.07
C GLU A 67 0.31 12.56 -6.50
N ARG A 68 0.91 11.65 -7.27
CA ARG A 68 0.47 11.44 -8.66
C ARG A 68 -0.94 10.90 -8.74
N MET A 69 -1.27 9.94 -7.87
CA MET A 69 -2.61 9.39 -7.87
C MET A 69 -3.66 10.43 -7.44
N ALA A 70 -3.33 11.19 -6.41
CA ALA A 70 -4.24 12.25 -5.96
C ALA A 70 -4.45 13.27 -7.07
N GLN A 71 -3.38 13.64 -7.75
CA GLN A 71 -3.48 14.61 -8.83
C GLN A 71 -4.37 14.09 -9.96
N SER A 72 -4.28 12.80 -10.25
CA SER A 72 -5.15 12.19 -11.27
C SER A 72 -6.62 12.33 -10.92
N LEU A 73 -6.93 12.41 -9.63
CA LEU A 73 -8.30 12.59 -9.17
C LEU A 73 -8.66 14.04 -8.95
N GLY A 74 -7.73 14.96 -9.22
CA GLY A 74 -7.97 16.37 -8.94
C GLY A 74 -7.97 16.69 -7.48
N GLU A 75 -7.26 15.92 -6.68
CA GLU A 75 -7.25 16.07 -5.23
C GLU A 75 -5.83 16.24 -4.72
N LYS A 76 -5.73 16.49 -3.43
CA LYS A 76 -4.46 16.53 -2.72
C LYS A 76 -4.30 15.26 -1.89
N PRO A 77 -3.05 14.85 -1.60
CA PRO A 77 -2.85 13.72 -0.70
C PRO A 77 -3.54 13.96 0.64
N GLY A 78 -4.15 12.91 1.16
CA GLY A 78 -4.90 12.99 2.41
C GLY A 78 -6.39 12.94 2.20
N GLU A 79 -6.84 12.99 0.95
CA GLU A 79 -8.24 12.81 0.65
C GLU A 79 -8.48 11.35 0.24
N THR A 80 -8.83 11.08 -1.02
CA THR A 80 -9.03 9.70 -1.44
C THR A 80 -7.74 8.90 -1.43
N VAL A 81 -6.62 9.54 -1.74
CA VAL A 81 -5.32 8.90 -1.77
C VAL A 81 -4.43 9.57 -0.73
N GLY A 82 -3.77 8.75 0.08
CA GLY A 82 -2.84 9.27 1.06
C GLY A 82 -1.59 8.41 1.15
N TYR A 83 -0.70 8.76 2.08
CA TYR A 83 0.51 8.01 2.29
C TYR A 83 0.92 8.07 3.75
N ARG A 84 1.65 7.05 4.17
CA ARG A 84 2.29 7.01 5.47
C ARG A 84 3.72 6.54 5.29
N VAL A 85 4.63 7.38 5.71
CA VAL A 85 6.04 7.05 5.70
C VAL A 85 6.59 7.44 7.06
N ARG A 86 7.81 7.02 7.33
CA ARG A 86 8.42 7.35 8.61
C ARG A 86 8.51 8.87 8.76
N GLY A 87 7.90 9.38 9.81
CA GLY A 87 7.98 10.80 10.12
C GLY A 87 6.99 11.68 9.40
N GLU A 88 6.17 11.11 8.52
CA GLU A 88 5.22 11.92 7.79
C GLU A 88 4.02 11.09 7.37
N ALA A 89 2.83 11.65 7.50
CA ALA A 89 1.61 10.98 7.06
C ALA A 89 0.63 12.01 6.52
N ARG A 90 -0.03 11.64 5.43
CA ARG A 90 -1.11 12.44 4.86
C ARG A 90 -2.26 11.51 4.54
N VAL A 91 -3.08 11.23 5.55
CA VAL A 91 -4.24 10.36 5.41
C VAL A 91 -5.39 11.04 6.14
N GLY A 92 -6.59 10.70 5.74
CA GLY A 92 -7.78 11.26 6.34
C GLY A 92 -8.89 10.23 6.43
N PRO A 93 -10.05 10.63 6.93
CA PRO A 93 -11.15 9.67 7.11
C PRO A 93 -11.72 9.14 5.81
N LYS A 94 -11.48 9.81 4.70
CA LYS A 94 -11.99 9.36 3.40
C LYS A 94 -10.94 8.66 2.56
N THR A 95 -9.75 8.43 3.10
CA THR A 95 -8.68 7.82 2.33
C THR A 95 -9.00 6.37 2.03
N ARG A 96 -8.98 6.02 0.75
CA ARG A 96 -9.24 4.67 0.29
C ARG A 96 -7.99 3.99 -0.25
N ILE A 97 -7.03 4.74 -0.74
CA ILE A 97 -5.75 4.22 -1.21
C ILE A 97 -4.68 4.83 -0.34
N GLU A 98 -3.88 3.99 0.28
CA GLU A 98 -2.85 4.46 1.20
C GLU A 98 -1.51 3.85 0.79
N VAL A 99 -0.56 4.69 0.40
CA VAL A 99 0.76 4.23 0.03
C VAL A 99 1.62 4.21 1.28
N VAL A 100 2.24 3.06 1.56
CA VAL A 100 3.02 2.90 2.78
C VAL A 100 4.38 2.30 2.44
N THR A 101 5.36 2.59 3.29
CA THR A 101 6.66 1.92 3.19
C THR A 101 6.61 0.61 3.98
N GLU A 102 7.65 -0.21 3.77
CA GLU A 102 7.66 -1.53 4.38
C GLU A 102 7.65 -1.47 5.90
N GLY A 103 8.38 -0.51 6.48
CA GLY A 103 8.41 -0.38 7.92
C GLY A 103 7.05 -0.02 8.48
N ILE A 104 6.32 0.82 7.77
CA ILE A 104 4.98 1.19 8.20
C ILE A 104 4.04 0.00 8.08
N LEU A 105 4.09 -0.73 6.97
CA LEU A 105 3.23 -1.89 6.81
C LEU A 105 3.51 -2.95 7.87
N THR A 106 4.78 -3.21 8.12
CA THR A 106 5.16 -4.17 9.15
C THR A 106 4.60 -3.76 10.50
N ARG A 107 4.70 -2.47 10.83
CA ARG A 107 4.17 -1.99 12.10
C ARG A 107 2.65 -2.10 12.15
N MET A 108 1.98 -1.83 11.04
CA MET A 108 0.54 -1.97 10.99
C MET A 108 0.12 -3.41 11.27
N ILE A 109 0.83 -4.36 10.70
CA ILE A 109 0.53 -5.77 10.92
C ILE A 109 0.82 -6.19 12.35
N GLN A 110 1.89 -5.67 12.93
CA GLN A 110 2.22 -5.96 14.32
C GLN A 110 1.16 -5.43 15.28
N THR A 111 0.62 -4.25 14.96
CA THR A 111 -0.40 -3.63 15.80
C THR A 111 -1.77 -4.24 15.56
N ASP A 112 -2.06 -4.58 14.32
CA ASP A 112 -3.36 -5.13 13.92
C ASP A 112 -3.11 -6.26 12.94
N PRO A 113 -2.85 -7.47 13.44
CA PRO A 113 -2.52 -8.59 12.55
C PRO A 113 -3.61 -8.90 11.53
N GLU A 114 -4.84 -8.52 11.81
CA GLU A 114 -5.91 -8.78 10.87
C GLU A 114 -6.09 -7.67 9.85
N LEU A 115 -5.37 -6.55 9.99
CA LEU A 115 -5.47 -5.42 9.08
C LEU A 115 -6.92 -5.07 8.81
N ARG A 116 -7.66 -4.78 9.87
CA ARG A 116 -9.07 -4.47 9.73
C ARG A 116 -9.26 -3.24 8.85
N GLY A 117 -10.27 -3.30 7.99
CA GLY A 117 -10.54 -2.20 7.09
C GLY A 117 -9.70 -2.21 5.83
N VAL A 118 -8.78 -3.15 5.70
CA VAL A 118 -7.95 -3.27 4.50
C VAL A 118 -8.50 -4.39 3.64
N GLY A 119 -8.77 -4.10 2.37
CA GLY A 119 -9.30 -5.09 1.45
C GLY A 119 -8.30 -5.63 0.46
N ALA A 120 -7.22 -4.90 0.21
CA ALA A 120 -6.22 -5.34 -0.75
C ALA A 120 -4.87 -4.73 -0.43
N VAL A 121 -3.81 -5.46 -0.78
CA VAL A 121 -2.44 -4.97 -0.64
C VAL A 121 -1.73 -5.19 -1.96
N ILE A 122 -1.07 -4.14 -2.45
CA ILE A 122 -0.33 -4.19 -3.70
C ILE A 122 1.14 -4.04 -3.37
N PHE A 123 1.94 -4.96 -3.85
CA PHE A 123 3.40 -4.90 -3.69
C PHE A 123 4.01 -4.40 -5.00
N ASP A 124 4.71 -3.28 -4.93
CA ASP A 124 5.28 -2.65 -6.11
C ASP A 124 6.77 -2.96 -6.21
N GLU A 125 7.15 -3.66 -7.28
CA GLU A 125 8.55 -3.84 -7.64
C GLU A 125 9.45 -4.41 -6.55
N PHE A 126 9.02 -5.45 -5.89
CA PHE A 126 9.86 -6.11 -4.91
C PHE A 126 10.55 -7.30 -5.52
N HIS A 127 11.35 -7.07 -6.53
CA HIS A 127 12.04 -8.18 -7.16
C HIS A 127 13.51 -8.08 -6.94
N GLU A 128 13.93 -7.85 -5.81
CA GLU A 128 15.30 -7.94 -5.54
C GLU A 128 15.75 -7.16 -4.46
#